data_2c7c96f0da496941999600541697a5f3
#
_entry.id   2c7c96f0da496941999600541697a5f3
#
_cell.length_a   1.000
_cell.length_b   1.000
_cell.length_c   1.000
_cell.angle_alpha   90.00
_cell.angle_beta   90.00
_cell.angle_gamma   90.00
#
_symmetry.space_group_name_H-M   'P 1'
#
loop_
_entity.id
_entity.type
_entity.pdbx_description
1 polymer ?
#
loop_
_entity_poly.entity_id
_entity_poly.type
_entity_poly.pdbx_seq_one_letter_code
_entity_poly.pdbx_strand_id
1 'polypeptide(L)'
;MKQFNGTDYDTLYPKTIASQVDGLLWAQILVTTHSNTEVTASLNGKTVSAMSDSSGLAILKIPSYGTWTVSATIGGIFTSINCEIKTVAQYEVALFPDLETISWDDINSISESGNASSILRIGDKKTVAIDGVNYEVQIIGFNHDTKTSGGKAGITFQLVRRLKTTYPMDTSELEDNSRGWTRCTMRTSTMATLLTKLPSALQNVIKAVNKLTSAGSESATINTTSDKLFLLSEVEVFGTTQNSFAGEGSQYDYYKAGNSYDKGAPWWERSPAKDSLTNFCMVGNLTGDEAIAAYNSLGVSFAFCV
;
A
#
# COMPACT_ATOMS: atom_id res chain seq x y z
N MET A 1 -43.92 -14.53 -28.10
CA MET A 1 -44.53 -15.38 -29.13
C MET A 1 -45.74 -16.05 -28.47
N LYS A 2 -46.86 -16.18 -29.15
CA LYS A 2 -48.03 -16.88 -28.63
C LYS A 2 -48.23 -18.16 -29.44
N GLN A 3 -48.49 -19.26 -28.78
CA GLN A 3 -48.84 -20.54 -29.44
C GLN A 3 -50.33 -20.77 -29.24
N PHE A 4 -51.06 -21.15 -30.30
CA PHE A 4 -52.47 -21.51 -30.23
C PHE A 4 -52.64 -22.88 -29.58
N ASN A 5 -53.44 -22.97 -28.50
CA ASN A 5 -53.63 -24.19 -27.72
C ASN A 5 -54.95 -24.91 -28.08
N GLY A 6 -55.64 -24.48 -29.15
CA GLY A 6 -56.92 -25.01 -29.60
C GLY A 6 -58.15 -24.22 -29.14
N THR A 7 -58.03 -23.34 -28.18
CA THR A 7 -59.11 -22.47 -27.66
C THR A 7 -58.68 -21.03 -27.45
N ASP A 8 -57.40 -20.81 -27.17
CA ASP A 8 -56.83 -19.48 -26.98
C ASP A 8 -55.32 -19.50 -27.31
N TYR A 9 -54.66 -18.34 -27.25
CA TYR A 9 -53.25 -18.21 -27.43
C TYR A 9 -52.53 -18.21 -26.07
N ASP A 10 -51.85 -19.29 -25.76
CA ASP A 10 -50.91 -19.29 -24.63
C ASP A 10 -49.74 -18.38 -24.91
N THR A 11 -49.46 -17.52 -23.96
CA THR A 11 -48.24 -16.74 -24.00
C THR A 11 -47.07 -17.68 -23.64
N LEU A 12 -46.41 -18.19 -24.67
CA LEU A 12 -45.14 -18.81 -24.47
C LEU A 12 -44.14 -17.74 -23.96
N TYR A 13 -44.15 -17.58 -22.66
CA TYR A 13 -42.91 -17.11 -22.01
C TYR A 13 -42.14 -18.33 -21.62
N PRO A 14 -41.28 -18.75 -22.43
CA PRO A 14 -40.46 -19.86 -22.02
C PRO A 14 -39.49 -19.37 -20.97
N LYS A 15 -39.62 -19.88 -19.78
CA LYS A 15 -38.44 -20.22 -19.01
C LYS A 15 -37.39 -20.94 -19.88
N THR A 16 -37.83 -21.55 -20.98
CA THR A 16 -36.98 -22.23 -21.99
C THR A 16 -36.37 -21.31 -23.06
N ILE A 17 -37.01 -20.19 -23.44
CA ILE A 17 -36.38 -19.29 -24.45
C ILE A 17 -35.29 -18.42 -23.84
N ALA A 18 -35.48 -17.99 -22.61
CA ALA A 18 -34.41 -17.30 -21.91
C ALA A 18 -33.15 -18.19 -21.74
N SER A 19 -33.29 -19.53 -21.63
CA SER A 19 -32.17 -20.48 -21.61
C SER A 19 -31.50 -20.68 -22.98
N GLN A 20 -32.08 -20.16 -24.05
CA GLN A 20 -31.57 -20.29 -25.43
C GLN A 20 -31.04 -18.96 -25.99
N VAL A 21 -31.19 -17.86 -25.27
CA VAL A 21 -30.59 -16.56 -25.64
C VAL A 21 -29.22 -16.50 -25.01
N ASP A 22 -28.20 -16.72 -25.81
CA ASP A 22 -26.80 -16.53 -25.40
C ASP A 22 -26.62 -15.17 -24.70
N GLY A 23 -26.22 -15.20 -23.44
CA GLY A 23 -25.93 -14.02 -22.64
C GLY A 23 -26.95 -13.64 -21.56
N LEU A 24 -28.20 -14.22 -21.56
CA LEU A 24 -29.23 -13.84 -20.56
C LEU A 24 -29.43 -14.85 -19.41
N LEU A 25 -28.67 -15.93 -19.36
CA LEU A 25 -28.95 -17.04 -18.42
C LEU A 25 -27.80 -17.54 -17.59
N TRP A 26 -26.67 -16.91 -17.73
CA TRP A 26 -25.52 -17.25 -16.93
C TRP A 26 -25.35 -16.21 -15.82
N ALA A 27 -25.24 -16.68 -14.59
CA ALA A 27 -24.64 -15.84 -13.58
C ALA A 27 -23.25 -15.43 -14.07
N GLN A 28 -22.84 -14.21 -13.75
CA GLN A 28 -21.51 -13.73 -14.11
C GLN A 28 -20.73 -13.41 -12.83
N ILE A 29 -19.48 -13.82 -12.78
CA ILE A 29 -18.55 -13.28 -11.77
C ILE A 29 -17.66 -12.26 -12.47
N LEU A 30 -17.75 -11.01 -12.02
CA LEU A 30 -16.88 -9.92 -12.42
C LEU A 30 -15.70 -9.91 -11.47
N VAL A 31 -14.53 -10.26 -11.97
CA VAL A 31 -13.31 -10.35 -11.17
C VAL A 31 -12.42 -9.16 -11.45
N THR A 32 -12.24 -8.31 -10.45
CA THR A 32 -11.24 -7.23 -10.50
C THR A 32 -9.89 -7.80 -10.04
N THR A 33 -8.88 -7.69 -10.88
CA THR A 33 -7.52 -8.19 -10.64
C THR A 33 -6.50 -7.34 -11.41
N HIS A 34 -5.26 -7.80 -11.55
CA HIS A 34 -4.29 -7.15 -12.45
C HIS A 34 -4.65 -7.42 -13.92
N SER A 35 -4.24 -6.52 -14.83
CA SER A 35 -4.43 -6.69 -16.27
C SER A 35 -3.70 -7.92 -16.81
N ASN A 36 -4.23 -8.53 -17.87
CA ASN A 36 -3.66 -9.72 -18.52
C ASN A 36 -3.44 -10.91 -17.56
N THR A 37 -4.34 -11.08 -16.58
CA THR A 37 -4.32 -12.17 -15.63
C THR A 37 -5.35 -13.22 -16.04
N GLU A 38 -4.94 -14.49 -16.17
CA GLU A 38 -5.88 -15.59 -16.35
C GLU A 38 -6.57 -15.89 -15.01
N VAL A 39 -7.90 -15.77 -15.00
CA VAL A 39 -8.75 -16.06 -13.85
C VAL A 39 -9.55 -17.31 -14.14
N THR A 40 -9.58 -18.23 -13.20
CA THR A 40 -10.30 -19.51 -13.30
C THR A 40 -11.31 -19.61 -12.16
N ALA A 41 -12.54 -20.04 -12.46
CA ALA A 41 -13.51 -20.44 -11.45
C ALA A 41 -13.81 -21.93 -11.59
N SER A 42 -13.88 -22.65 -10.46
CA SER A 42 -14.11 -24.10 -10.43
C SER A 42 -15.15 -24.51 -9.39
N LEU A 43 -15.97 -25.52 -9.76
CA LEU A 43 -16.95 -26.16 -8.88
C LEU A 43 -17.19 -27.60 -9.35
N ASN A 44 -16.98 -28.59 -8.47
CA ASN A 44 -17.28 -30.02 -8.73
C ASN A 44 -16.70 -30.54 -10.08
N GLY A 45 -15.45 -30.20 -10.37
CA GLY A 45 -14.76 -30.60 -11.61
C GLY A 45 -15.13 -29.77 -12.85
N LYS A 46 -16.09 -28.86 -12.77
CA LYS A 46 -16.35 -27.87 -13.83
C LYS A 46 -15.42 -26.69 -13.66
N THR A 47 -14.92 -26.17 -14.78
CA THR A 47 -13.98 -25.04 -14.80
C THR A 47 -14.39 -24.07 -15.90
N VAL A 48 -14.32 -22.78 -15.62
CA VAL A 48 -14.44 -21.69 -16.57
C VAL A 48 -13.28 -20.71 -16.37
N SER A 49 -12.73 -20.18 -17.45
CA SER A 49 -11.61 -19.23 -17.39
C SER A 49 -11.88 -18.01 -18.25
N ALA A 50 -11.28 -16.89 -17.88
CA ALA A 50 -11.25 -15.67 -18.66
C ALA A 50 -9.94 -14.90 -18.39
N MET A 51 -9.44 -14.17 -19.39
CA MET A 51 -8.36 -13.22 -19.21
C MET A 51 -8.95 -11.86 -18.77
N SER A 52 -8.31 -11.22 -17.82
CA SER A 52 -8.63 -9.83 -17.50
C SER A 52 -8.17 -8.89 -18.61
N ASP A 53 -8.95 -7.86 -18.85
CA ASP A 53 -8.64 -6.80 -19.82
C ASP A 53 -7.59 -5.81 -19.30
N SER A 54 -7.34 -4.73 -20.06
CA SER A 54 -6.39 -3.68 -19.70
C SER A 54 -6.79 -2.90 -18.44
N SER A 55 -8.06 -2.93 -18.05
CA SER A 55 -8.56 -2.34 -16.80
C SER A 55 -8.45 -3.29 -15.60
N GLY A 56 -8.06 -4.55 -15.82
CA GLY A 56 -8.01 -5.60 -14.81
C GLY A 56 -9.35 -6.29 -14.55
N LEU A 57 -10.32 -6.17 -15.46
CA LEU A 57 -11.62 -6.84 -15.33
C LEU A 57 -11.65 -8.16 -16.11
N ALA A 58 -11.93 -9.27 -15.44
CA ALA A 58 -12.27 -10.55 -16.07
C ALA A 58 -13.75 -10.89 -15.82
N ILE A 59 -14.46 -11.40 -16.84
CA ILE A 59 -15.87 -11.77 -16.74
C ILE A 59 -16.01 -13.27 -16.98
N LEU A 60 -16.40 -14.01 -15.93
CA LEU A 60 -16.63 -15.45 -15.97
C LEU A 60 -18.12 -15.73 -16.08
N LYS A 61 -18.53 -16.50 -17.12
CA LYS A 61 -19.91 -16.96 -17.30
C LYS A 61 -20.11 -18.27 -16.56
N ILE A 62 -20.93 -18.28 -15.52
CA ILE A 62 -21.05 -19.38 -14.56
C ILE A 62 -22.23 -20.30 -14.91
N PRO A 63 -21.99 -21.58 -15.23
CA PRO A 63 -23.01 -22.48 -15.79
C PRO A 63 -23.93 -23.12 -14.75
N SER A 64 -23.70 -22.95 -13.45
CA SER A 64 -24.51 -23.56 -12.39
C SER A 64 -24.43 -22.81 -11.08
N TYR A 65 -25.47 -22.95 -10.27
CA TYR A 65 -25.48 -22.43 -8.89
C TYR A 65 -24.51 -23.23 -7.99
N GLY A 66 -24.10 -22.64 -6.89
CA GLY A 66 -23.21 -23.22 -5.89
C GLY A 66 -22.05 -22.29 -5.54
N THR A 67 -21.17 -22.76 -4.69
CA THR A 67 -19.97 -22.01 -4.27
C THR A 67 -18.83 -22.31 -5.21
N TRP A 68 -18.50 -21.37 -6.06
CA TRP A 68 -17.38 -21.43 -7.00
C TRP A 68 -16.11 -20.89 -6.35
N THR A 69 -15.00 -21.63 -6.50
CA THR A 69 -13.67 -21.14 -6.12
C THR A 69 -13.08 -20.38 -7.31
N VAL A 70 -12.95 -19.07 -7.17
CA VAL A 70 -12.31 -18.18 -8.15
C VAL A 70 -10.83 -18.08 -7.78
N SER A 71 -9.93 -18.31 -8.73
CA SER A 71 -8.49 -18.35 -8.47
C SER A 71 -7.67 -17.79 -9.63
N ALA A 72 -6.46 -17.33 -9.31
CA ALA A 72 -5.43 -16.95 -10.27
C ALA A 72 -4.04 -17.17 -9.68
N THR A 73 -3.01 -17.19 -10.54
CA THR A 73 -1.60 -17.08 -10.13
C THR A 73 -1.05 -15.75 -10.64
N ILE A 74 -0.70 -14.87 -9.74
CA ILE A 74 -0.25 -13.50 -10.01
C ILE A 74 1.20 -13.37 -9.55
N GLY A 75 2.12 -13.15 -10.48
CA GLY A 75 3.55 -13.07 -10.16
C GLY A 75 4.11 -14.32 -9.44
N GLY A 76 3.56 -15.50 -9.73
CA GLY A 76 3.92 -16.76 -9.07
C GLY A 76 3.17 -17.00 -7.74
N ILE A 77 2.38 -16.08 -7.25
CA ILE A 77 1.59 -16.20 -6.01
C ILE A 77 0.18 -16.69 -6.37
N PHE A 78 -0.19 -17.88 -5.88
CA PHE A 78 -1.56 -18.40 -6.00
C PHE A 78 -2.48 -17.64 -5.05
N THR A 79 -3.63 -17.18 -5.57
CA THR A 79 -4.67 -16.53 -4.79
C THR A 79 -6.04 -17.10 -5.15
N SER A 80 -6.96 -17.19 -4.19
CA SER A 80 -8.32 -17.68 -4.43
C SER A 80 -9.32 -17.07 -3.47
N ILE A 81 -10.58 -17.00 -3.93
CA ILE A 81 -11.73 -16.56 -3.14
C ILE A 81 -12.94 -17.41 -3.51
N ASN A 82 -13.83 -17.66 -2.56
CA ASN A 82 -15.09 -18.35 -2.81
C ASN A 82 -16.20 -17.33 -3.15
N CYS A 83 -16.98 -17.64 -4.19
CA CYS A 83 -18.12 -16.85 -4.62
C CYS A 83 -19.37 -17.74 -4.66
N GLU A 84 -20.37 -17.45 -3.81
CA GLU A 84 -21.60 -18.23 -3.75
C GLU A 84 -22.62 -17.70 -4.78
N ILE A 85 -22.97 -18.51 -5.76
CA ILE A 85 -23.92 -18.19 -6.83
C ILE A 85 -25.28 -18.80 -6.50
N LYS A 86 -26.27 -17.93 -6.19
CA LYS A 86 -27.63 -18.32 -5.80
C LYS A 86 -28.68 -18.05 -6.88
N THR A 87 -28.44 -17.07 -7.73
CA THR A 87 -29.37 -16.62 -8.77
C THR A 87 -28.62 -16.24 -10.02
N VAL A 88 -29.35 -16.06 -11.13
CA VAL A 88 -28.78 -15.44 -12.34
C VAL A 88 -28.62 -13.94 -12.09
N ALA A 89 -27.42 -13.55 -11.74
CA ALA A 89 -27.04 -12.16 -11.44
C ALA A 89 -25.55 -11.94 -11.74
N GLN A 90 -25.10 -10.70 -11.59
CA GLN A 90 -23.69 -10.36 -11.56
C GLN A 90 -23.20 -10.38 -10.10
N TYR A 91 -22.04 -10.99 -9.89
CA TYR A 91 -21.35 -11.08 -8.61
C TYR A 91 -19.98 -10.46 -8.78
N GLU A 92 -19.57 -9.59 -7.86
CA GLU A 92 -18.30 -8.91 -7.93
C GLU A 92 -17.34 -9.48 -6.89
N VAL A 93 -16.12 -9.78 -7.31
CA VAL A 93 -15.04 -10.19 -6.42
C VAL A 93 -13.74 -9.48 -6.80
N ALA A 94 -12.91 -9.18 -5.80
CA ALA A 94 -11.55 -8.70 -5.99
C ALA A 94 -10.58 -9.85 -5.72
N LEU A 95 -9.67 -10.12 -6.64
CA LEU A 95 -8.73 -11.24 -6.57
C LEU A 95 -7.29 -10.72 -6.73
N PHE A 96 -6.62 -10.54 -5.61
CA PHE A 96 -5.23 -10.09 -5.52
C PHE A 96 -4.49 -10.95 -4.49
N PRO A 97 -3.15 -11.09 -4.61
CA PRO A 97 -2.37 -11.71 -3.56
C PRO A 97 -2.59 -11.00 -2.21
N ASP A 98 -2.75 -11.80 -1.15
CA ASP A 98 -2.84 -11.26 0.20
C ASP A 98 -1.42 -11.07 0.76
N LEU A 99 -0.99 -9.81 0.85
CA LEU A 99 0.34 -9.44 1.34
C LEU A 99 0.63 -10.00 2.74
N GLU A 100 -0.41 -10.18 3.59
CA GLU A 100 -0.24 -10.76 4.93
C GLU A 100 0.33 -12.17 4.87
N THR A 101 -0.02 -12.96 3.85
CA THR A 101 0.40 -14.35 3.71
C THR A 101 1.77 -14.53 3.04
N ILE A 102 2.30 -13.49 2.39
CA ILE A 102 3.56 -13.55 1.64
C ILE A 102 4.73 -13.38 2.63
N SER A 103 5.75 -14.24 2.55
CA SER A 103 6.94 -14.11 3.39
C SER A 103 7.76 -12.86 3.04
N TRP A 104 8.59 -12.36 3.98
CA TRP A 104 9.48 -11.22 3.69
C TRP A 104 10.52 -11.54 2.62
N ASP A 105 10.97 -12.79 2.50
CA ASP A 105 11.90 -13.24 1.45
C ASP A 105 11.22 -13.22 0.07
N ASP A 106 9.96 -13.65 -0.02
CA ASP A 106 9.18 -13.54 -1.27
C ASP A 106 8.87 -12.09 -1.62
N ILE A 107 8.53 -11.25 -0.64
CA ILE A 107 8.34 -9.80 -0.84
C ILE A 107 9.63 -9.17 -1.38
N ASN A 108 10.80 -9.55 -0.84
CA ASN A 108 12.07 -9.09 -1.35
C ASN A 108 12.31 -9.56 -2.80
N SER A 109 11.98 -10.80 -3.13
CA SER A 109 12.10 -11.33 -4.49
C SER A 109 11.18 -10.58 -5.47
N ILE A 110 9.94 -10.29 -5.07
CA ILE A 110 9.00 -9.48 -5.83
C ILE A 110 9.55 -8.06 -6.03
N SER A 111 10.09 -7.45 -4.98
CA SER A 111 10.70 -6.11 -5.04
C SER A 111 11.88 -6.06 -6.01
N GLU A 112 12.82 -6.99 -5.90
CA GLU A 112 14.02 -7.03 -6.77
C GLU A 112 13.70 -7.39 -8.23
N SER A 113 12.53 -7.98 -8.52
CA SER A 113 12.08 -8.25 -9.89
C SER A 113 11.78 -6.97 -10.69
N GLY A 114 11.58 -5.84 -10.00
CA GLY A 114 11.16 -4.57 -10.60
C GLY A 114 9.68 -4.51 -11.00
N ASN A 115 8.92 -5.60 -10.84
CA ASN A 115 7.52 -5.73 -11.26
C ASN A 115 6.53 -5.76 -10.08
N ALA A 116 6.92 -5.26 -8.92
CA ALA A 116 6.10 -5.34 -7.70
C ALA A 116 4.68 -4.76 -7.88
N SER A 117 4.53 -3.67 -8.64
CA SER A 117 3.23 -3.03 -8.92
C SER A 117 2.28 -3.85 -9.81
N SER A 118 2.78 -4.88 -10.50
CA SER A 118 1.94 -5.83 -11.25
C SER A 118 1.49 -7.03 -10.41
N ILE A 119 1.90 -7.11 -9.15
CA ILE A 119 1.62 -8.22 -8.23
C ILE A 119 0.89 -7.71 -6.98
N LEU A 120 1.35 -6.59 -6.43
CA LEU A 120 0.86 -5.95 -5.20
C LEU A 120 0.27 -4.57 -5.50
N ARG A 121 -0.46 -4.00 -4.54
CA ARG A 121 -1.14 -2.70 -4.71
C ARG A 121 -0.67 -1.69 -3.68
N ILE A 122 -0.73 -0.43 -4.04
CA ILE A 122 -0.63 0.67 -3.06
C ILE A 122 -1.72 0.48 -2.00
N GLY A 123 -1.33 0.54 -0.74
CA GLY A 123 -2.24 0.35 0.41
C GLY A 123 -2.38 -1.09 0.90
N ASP A 124 -1.84 -2.10 0.19
CA ASP A 124 -1.78 -3.47 0.72
C ASP A 124 -0.99 -3.48 2.03
N LYS A 125 -1.49 -4.27 3.00
CA LYS A 125 -1.02 -4.25 4.38
C LYS A 125 -0.40 -5.56 4.81
N LYS A 126 0.50 -5.48 5.79
CA LYS A 126 1.11 -6.62 6.45
C LYS A 126 1.36 -6.32 7.92
N THR A 127 1.10 -7.31 8.77
CA THR A 127 1.37 -7.23 10.20
C THR A 127 2.86 -7.43 10.49
N VAL A 128 3.42 -6.57 11.34
CA VAL A 128 4.81 -6.62 11.83
C VAL A 128 4.83 -6.49 13.33
N ALA A 129 5.47 -7.43 14.01
CA ALA A 129 5.74 -7.32 15.43
C ALA A 129 6.93 -6.36 15.67
N ILE A 130 6.73 -5.30 16.45
CA ILE A 130 7.75 -4.34 16.86
C ILE A 130 7.84 -4.37 18.36
N ASP A 131 8.96 -4.84 18.89
CA ASP A 131 9.13 -5.04 20.34
C ASP A 131 7.99 -5.86 20.99
N GLY A 132 7.53 -6.92 20.28
CA GLY A 132 6.43 -7.79 20.71
C GLY A 132 5.01 -7.23 20.55
N VAL A 133 4.86 -6.02 20.01
CA VAL A 133 3.56 -5.41 19.71
C VAL A 133 3.28 -5.46 18.23
N ASN A 134 2.11 -5.94 17.82
CA ASN A 134 1.71 -5.99 16.44
C ASN A 134 1.30 -4.60 15.91
N TYR A 135 1.90 -4.20 14.81
CA TYR A 135 1.57 -3.04 13.99
C TYR A 135 1.31 -3.46 12.55
N GLU A 136 0.51 -2.71 11.84
CA GLU A 136 0.38 -2.85 10.39
C GLU A 136 1.34 -1.89 9.69
N VAL A 137 2.00 -2.39 8.65
CA VAL A 137 2.68 -1.58 7.63
C VAL A 137 1.89 -1.66 6.33
N GLN A 138 1.96 -0.63 5.51
CA GLN A 138 1.29 -0.57 4.21
C GLN A 138 2.24 -0.12 3.12
N ILE A 139 2.01 -0.59 1.89
CA ILE A 139 2.75 -0.15 0.71
C ILE A 139 2.34 1.28 0.38
N ILE A 140 3.31 2.20 0.32
CA ILE A 140 3.09 3.61 -0.02
C ILE A 140 3.67 4.01 -1.38
N GLY A 141 4.56 3.21 -1.95
CA GLY A 141 5.17 3.49 -3.25
C GLY A 141 5.89 2.29 -3.84
N PHE A 142 5.95 2.26 -5.17
CA PHE A 142 6.76 1.31 -5.94
C PHE A 142 7.86 2.05 -6.69
N ASN A 143 9.08 1.49 -6.69
CA ASN A 143 10.24 2.04 -7.38
C ASN A 143 10.48 3.54 -7.09
N HIS A 144 10.13 4.00 -5.90
CA HIS A 144 10.20 5.41 -5.50
C HIS A 144 11.60 5.77 -5.02
N ASP A 145 12.11 5.06 -4.01
CA ASP A 145 13.36 5.37 -3.35
C ASP A 145 14.59 4.82 -4.08
N THR A 146 15.69 5.55 -4.03
CA THR A 146 16.97 5.11 -4.61
C THR A 146 17.78 4.40 -3.54
N LYS A 147 18.17 3.14 -3.79
CA LYS A 147 19.07 2.38 -2.89
C LYS A 147 20.42 3.06 -2.80
N THR A 148 21.04 3.06 -1.62
CA THR A 148 22.40 3.56 -1.45
C THR A 148 23.43 2.77 -2.31
N SER A 149 23.12 1.50 -2.58
CA SER A 149 23.92 0.65 -3.49
C SER A 149 23.67 0.90 -4.98
N GLY A 150 22.74 1.78 -5.32
CA GLY A 150 22.31 2.07 -6.69
C GLY A 150 21.02 1.35 -7.10
N GLY A 151 20.34 1.90 -8.10
CA GLY A 151 19.04 1.42 -8.55
C GLY A 151 17.90 1.79 -7.60
N LYS A 152 16.68 1.34 -7.90
CA LYS A 152 15.48 1.60 -7.09
C LYS A 152 15.22 0.46 -6.12
N ALA A 153 14.69 0.79 -4.94
CA ALA A 153 14.01 -0.16 -4.07
C ALA A 153 12.61 -0.39 -4.65
N GLY A 154 12.21 -1.65 -4.82
CA GLY A 154 10.96 -1.96 -5.52
C GLY A 154 9.71 -1.61 -4.72
N ILE A 155 9.76 -1.69 -3.40
CA ILE A 155 8.62 -1.46 -2.51
C ILE A 155 9.03 -0.59 -1.34
N THR A 156 8.23 0.46 -1.07
CA THR A 156 8.34 1.28 0.16
C THR A 156 7.12 1.05 1.03
N PHE A 157 7.37 0.71 2.29
CA PHE A 157 6.38 0.53 3.35
C PHE A 157 6.41 1.67 4.35
N GLN A 158 5.25 1.97 4.97
CA GLN A 158 5.13 2.85 6.13
C GLN A 158 4.16 2.25 7.15
N LEU A 159 4.36 2.54 8.43
CA LEU A 159 3.38 2.22 9.47
C LEU A 159 2.01 2.82 9.15
N VAL A 160 0.95 2.01 9.27
CA VAL A 160 -0.45 2.45 9.12
C VAL A 160 -0.84 3.38 10.25
N ARG A 161 -0.40 3.07 11.47
CA ARG A 161 -0.55 3.90 12.67
C ARG A 161 0.82 4.22 13.25
N ARG A 162 0.98 5.39 13.87
CA ARG A 162 2.18 5.72 14.61
C ARG A 162 2.44 4.75 15.75
N LEU A 163 3.68 4.64 16.19
CA LEU A 163 4.01 3.89 17.40
C LEU A 163 3.26 4.48 18.60
N LYS A 164 2.92 3.62 19.58
CA LYS A 164 2.30 4.05 20.84
C LYS A 164 3.22 4.96 21.64
N THR A 165 4.51 4.64 21.65
CA THR A 165 5.55 5.45 22.31
C THR A 165 5.86 6.65 21.45
N THR A 166 5.98 7.82 22.08
CA THR A 166 6.40 9.06 21.46
C THR A 166 7.87 9.32 21.72
N TYR A 167 8.51 10.04 20.82
CA TYR A 167 9.93 10.36 20.88
C TYR A 167 10.18 11.81 20.47
N PRO A 168 11.18 12.49 21.04
CA PRO A 168 11.65 13.76 20.53
C PRO A 168 12.40 13.54 19.21
N MET A 169 12.39 14.58 18.36
CA MET A 169 13.20 14.58 17.15
C MET A 169 14.68 14.68 17.49
N ASP A 170 15.02 15.57 18.40
CA ASP A 170 16.37 15.72 18.93
C ASP A 170 16.34 15.99 20.44
N THR A 171 17.35 15.42 21.13
CA THR A 171 17.59 15.59 22.57
C THR A 171 18.87 16.35 22.85
N SER A 172 19.40 17.07 21.85
CA SER A 172 20.60 17.90 22.04
C SER A 172 20.31 19.06 23.01
N GLU A 173 21.32 19.45 23.79
CA GLU A 173 21.22 20.59 24.70
C GLU A 173 21.00 21.94 23.98
N LEU A 174 21.18 21.96 22.64
CA LEU A 174 21.00 23.14 21.81
C LEU A 174 19.51 23.50 21.64
N GLU A 175 18.61 22.57 21.86
CA GLU A 175 17.16 22.73 21.68
C GLU A 175 16.75 23.33 20.31
N ASP A 176 17.62 23.14 19.30
CA ASP A 176 17.46 23.67 17.94
C ASP A 176 17.37 22.57 16.89
N ASN A 177 17.17 22.93 15.62
CA ASN A 177 17.16 22.00 14.50
C ASN A 177 18.47 22.01 13.69
N SER A 178 19.58 22.57 14.23
CA SER A 178 20.86 22.73 13.53
C SER A 178 21.54 21.39 13.17
N ARG A 179 21.15 20.32 13.83
CA ARG A 179 21.64 18.96 13.52
C ARG A 179 20.91 18.35 12.32
N GLY A 180 19.77 18.94 11.92
CA GLY A 180 18.90 18.43 10.85
C GLY A 180 18.60 16.95 11.01
N TRP A 181 18.01 16.34 10.01
CA TRP A 181 17.82 14.88 10.00
C TRP A 181 19.15 14.14 10.09
N THR A 182 20.22 14.69 9.48
CA THR A 182 21.53 14.05 9.36
C THR A 182 22.10 13.58 10.70
N ARG A 183 21.93 14.38 11.75
CA ARG A 183 22.59 14.14 13.06
C ARG A 183 21.62 14.12 14.24
N CYS A 184 20.31 14.32 14.06
CA CYS A 184 19.33 14.31 15.15
C CYS A 184 19.27 12.95 15.84
N THR A 185 18.83 12.94 17.10
CA THR A 185 18.69 11.74 17.93
C THR A 185 17.70 10.74 17.31
N MET A 186 16.61 11.24 16.70
CA MET A 186 15.63 10.41 16.02
C MET A 186 16.29 9.48 14.98
N ARG A 187 17.10 10.03 14.09
CA ARG A 187 17.77 9.24 13.07
C ARG A 187 18.88 8.35 13.65
N THR A 188 19.79 8.94 14.45
CA THR A 188 21.05 8.29 14.83
C THR A 188 20.89 7.26 15.96
N SER A 189 19.87 7.39 16.79
CA SER A 189 19.63 6.53 17.95
C SER A 189 18.26 5.83 17.86
N THR A 190 17.18 6.57 17.73
CA THR A 190 15.82 6.02 17.78
C THR A 190 15.57 5.05 16.62
N MET A 191 15.86 5.45 15.36
CA MET A 191 15.69 4.57 14.19
C MET A 191 16.61 3.36 14.26
N ALA A 192 17.85 3.52 14.71
CA ALA A 192 18.79 2.41 14.90
C ALA A 192 18.26 1.39 15.93
N THR A 193 17.72 1.88 17.05
CA THR A 193 17.11 1.03 18.09
C THR A 193 15.85 0.33 17.56
N LEU A 194 14.95 1.05 16.89
CA LEU A 194 13.73 0.48 16.32
C LEU A 194 14.02 -0.61 15.29
N LEU A 195 15.06 -0.45 14.48
CA LEU A 195 15.47 -1.47 13.52
C LEU A 195 15.79 -2.81 14.21
N THR A 196 16.44 -2.80 15.37
CA THR A 196 16.75 -4.03 16.13
C THR A 196 15.51 -4.68 16.77
N LYS A 197 14.39 -3.95 16.85
CA LYS A 197 13.12 -4.44 17.42
C LYS A 197 12.20 -5.09 16.36
N LEU A 198 12.56 -5.02 15.08
CA LEU A 198 11.83 -5.68 13.99
C LEU A 198 12.14 -7.17 13.96
N PRO A 199 11.27 -8.02 13.39
CA PRO A 199 11.57 -9.43 13.15
C PRO A 199 12.83 -9.58 12.28
N SER A 200 13.67 -10.57 12.58
CA SER A 200 14.94 -10.81 11.85
C SER A 200 14.71 -11.02 10.35
N ALA A 201 13.64 -11.73 9.97
CA ALA A 201 13.30 -11.91 8.55
C ALA A 201 13.10 -10.57 7.84
N LEU A 202 12.45 -9.59 8.49
CA LEU A 202 12.30 -8.24 7.92
C LEU A 202 13.62 -7.47 7.92
N GLN A 203 14.39 -7.52 9.02
CA GLN A 203 15.69 -6.83 9.10
C GLN A 203 16.64 -7.23 7.98
N ASN A 204 16.60 -8.50 7.56
CA ASN A 204 17.49 -9.06 6.53
C ASN A 204 17.19 -8.51 5.13
N VAL A 205 15.95 -8.13 4.86
CA VAL A 205 15.52 -7.68 3.52
C VAL A 205 15.44 -6.15 3.38
N ILE A 206 15.42 -5.41 4.49
CA ILE A 206 15.38 -3.94 4.46
C ILE A 206 16.61 -3.37 3.77
N LYS A 207 16.39 -2.57 2.74
CA LYS A 207 17.41 -1.86 1.96
C LYS A 207 17.76 -0.51 2.58
N ALA A 208 19.00 -0.12 2.52
CA ALA A 208 19.42 1.25 2.79
C ALA A 208 19.12 2.12 1.56
N VAL A 209 18.44 3.24 1.75
CA VAL A 209 18.05 4.16 0.68
C VAL A 209 18.55 5.58 0.98
N ASN A 210 18.76 6.34 -0.09
CA ASN A 210 19.15 7.74 0.01
C ASN A 210 17.94 8.61 0.37
N LYS A 211 18.03 9.34 1.47
CA LYS A 211 17.02 10.32 1.87
C LYS A 211 17.60 11.72 1.80
N LEU A 212 16.85 12.62 1.19
CA LEU A 212 17.20 14.02 0.98
C LEU A 212 16.51 14.86 2.04
N THR A 213 17.25 15.76 2.70
CA THR A 213 16.70 16.62 3.76
C THR A 213 17.53 17.88 3.91
N SER A 214 16.89 19.02 4.22
CA SER A 214 17.60 20.26 4.52
C SER A 214 18.55 20.08 5.71
N ALA A 215 19.59 20.90 5.74
CA ALA A 215 20.62 20.84 6.80
C ALA A 215 20.10 21.29 8.17
N GLY A 216 18.93 21.94 8.24
CA GLY A 216 18.42 22.65 9.41
C GLY A 216 18.96 24.08 9.51
N SER A 217 18.66 24.80 10.59
CA SER A 217 19.05 26.20 10.82
C SER A 217 18.67 27.11 9.65
N GLU A 218 17.44 26.99 9.17
CA GLU A 218 16.92 27.78 8.04
C GLU A 218 17.76 27.68 6.76
N SER A 219 18.46 26.54 6.59
CA SER A 219 19.36 26.31 5.45
C SER A 219 18.64 25.60 4.32
N ALA A 220 18.69 26.14 3.12
CA ALA A 220 18.23 25.50 1.89
C ALA A 220 19.19 24.41 1.36
N THR A 221 20.33 24.17 2.03
CA THR A 221 21.28 23.13 1.65
C THR A 221 20.66 21.75 1.88
N ILE A 222 20.59 20.94 0.84
CA ILE A 222 20.06 19.56 0.91
C ILE A 222 21.18 18.59 1.14
N ASN A 223 21.09 17.84 2.23
CA ASN A 223 21.97 16.75 2.58
C ASN A 223 21.37 15.42 2.13
N THR A 224 22.21 14.44 1.85
CA THR A 224 21.82 13.06 1.58
C THR A 224 22.24 12.17 2.73
N THR A 225 21.33 11.34 3.22
CA THR A 225 21.63 10.31 4.22
C THR A 225 21.30 8.92 3.67
N SER A 226 21.95 7.90 4.22
CA SER A 226 21.70 6.49 3.92
C SER A 226 20.93 5.89 5.07
N ASP A 227 19.67 5.52 4.86
CA ASP A 227 18.76 5.13 5.94
C ASP A 227 18.04 3.81 5.62
N LYS A 228 17.99 2.90 6.60
CA LYS A 228 17.18 1.68 6.57
C LYS A 228 15.74 1.93 7.08
N LEU A 229 15.62 2.65 8.20
CA LEU A 229 14.37 3.21 8.69
C LEU A 229 14.44 4.73 8.61
N PHE A 230 13.37 5.36 8.18
CA PHE A 230 13.32 6.82 8.01
C PHE A 230 11.92 7.37 8.27
N LEU A 231 11.83 8.66 8.59
CA LEU A 231 10.59 9.42 8.54
C LEU A 231 10.40 9.98 7.13
N LEU A 232 9.17 10.23 6.73
CA LEU A 232 8.87 10.95 5.50
C LEU A 232 9.19 12.42 5.66
N SER A 233 9.47 13.13 4.55
CA SER A 233 9.50 14.59 4.52
C SER A 233 8.12 15.15 4.23
N GLU A 234 7.94 16.46 4.45
CA GLU A 234 6.70 17.17 4.12
C GLU A 234 6.29 16.93 2.66
N VAL A 235 7.21 17.12 1.72
CA VAL A 235 6.89 16.92 0.30
C VAL A 235 6.54 15.46 -0.05
N GLU A 236 7.10 14.50 0.66
CA GLU A 236 6.78 13.08 0.47
C GLU A 236 5.36 12.72 0.92
N VAL A 237 4.78 13.50 1.86
CA VAL A 237 3.40 13.35 2.33
C VAL A 237 2.46 14.26 1.55
N PHE A 238 2.71 15.55 1.49
CA PHE A 238 1.75 16.56 1.00
C PHE A 238 1.98 16.96 -0.46
N GLY A 239 3.13 16.64 -1.06
CA GLY A 239 3.49 17.07 -2.42
C GLY A 239 3.85 18.57 -2.51
N THR A 240 3.90 19.25 -1.38
CA THR A 240 4.22 20.68 -1.25
C THR A 240 5.34 20.88 -0.23
N THR A 241 5.89 22.09 -0.17
CA THR A 241 6.94 22.50 0.77
C THR A 241 6.51 23.78 1.49
N GLN A 242 5.36 23.73 2.18
CA GLN A 242 4.80 24.88 2.86
C GLN A 242 5.67 25.29 4.05
N ASN A 243 6.14 24.33 4.85
CA ASN A 243 6.95 24.54 6.04
C ASN A 243 8.41 24.11 5.86
N SER A 244 8.77 23.34 4.83
CA SER A 244 10.12 22.86 4.56
C SER A 244 10.77 23.51 3.34
N PHE A 245 12.03 23.16 3.07
CA PHE A 245 12.71 23.55 1.85
C PHE A 245 12.45 22.56 0.70
N ALA A 246 12.46 23.06 -0.53
CA ALA A 246 12.37 22.23 -1.71
C ALA A 246 13.58 21.28 -1.85
N GLY A 247 13.40 20.13 -2.49
CA GLY A 247 14.47 19.17 -2.78
C GLY A 247 14.55 17.99 -1.82
N GLU A 248 13.62 17.84 -0.89
CA GLU A 248 13.59 16.75 0.09
C GLU A 248 12.90 15.47 -0.42
N GLY A 249 12.72 15.30 -1.73
CA GLY A 249 12.10 14.15 -2.36
C GLY A 249 10.90 14.51 -3.23
N SER A 250 9.99 13.57 -3.40
CA SER A 250 8.72 13.71 -4.11
C SER A 250 7.61 12.94 -3.41
N GLN A 251 6.36 13.32 -3.65
CA GLN A 251 5.19 12.71 -3.00
C GLN A 251 5.07 11.22 -3.35
N TYR A 252 4.84 10.39 -2.34
CA TYR A 252 4.54 8.97 -2.53
C TYR A 252 3.18 8.76 -3.18
N ASP A 253 3.07 7.72 -4.02
CA ASP A 253 1.84 7.40 -4.76
C ASP A 253 0.62 7.20 -3.85
N TYR A 254 0.82 6.64 -2.65
CA TYR A 254 -0.23 6.49 -1.65
C TYR A 254 -0.89 7.84 -1.32
N TYR A 255 -0.09 8.85 -1.03
CA TYR A 255 -0.59 10.19 -0.68
C TYR A 255 -1.06 10.98 -1.90
N LYS A 256 -0.39 10.82 -3.03
CA LYS A 256 -0.79 11.42 -4.30
C LYS A 256 -2.18 10.96 -4.76
N ALA A 257 -2.58 9.74 -4.41
CA ALA A 257 -3.92 9.21 -4.64
C ALA A 257 -4.99 9.76 -3.68
N GLY A 258 -4.63 10.69 -2.78
CA GLY A 258 -5.56 11.31 -1.81
C GLY A 258 -5.85 10.46 -0.58
N ASN A 259 -5.04 9.42 -0.32
CA ASN A 259 -5.21 8.61 0.88
C ASN A 259 -4.82 9.38 2.15
N SER A 260 -5.42 8.98 3.27
CA SER A 260 -5.26 9.64 4.56
C SER A 260 -3.83 9.61 5.09
N TYR A 261 -3.36 10.76 5.58
CA TYR A 261 -2.13 10.92 6.35
C TYR A 261 -2.36 10.75 7.87
N ASP A 262 -3.60 10.56 8.33
CA ASP A 262 -3.91 10.32 9.76
C ASP A 262 -3.30 9.00 10.24
N LYS A 263 -2.46 9.08 11.27
CA LYS A 263 -1.83 7.93 11.94
C LYS A 263 -2.36 7.75 13.39
N GLY A 264 -3.50 8.36 13.69
CA GLY A 264 -4.19 8.28 14.98
C GLY A 264 -3.78 9.32 16.00
N ALA A 265 -2.77 10.13 15.74
CA ALA A 265 -2.35 11.32 16.47
C ALA A 265 -1.16 11.96 15.73
N PRO A 266 -0.70 13.17 16.10
CA PRO A 266 0.44 13.85 15.47
C PRO A 266 1.69 12.97 15.41
N TRP A 267 2.42 13.08 14.30
CA TRP A 267 3.64 12.32 14.06
C TRP A 267 4.69 13.15 13.31
N TRP A 268 5.96 12.85 13.58
CA TRP A 268 7.09 13.55 13.02
C TRP A 268 7.31 13.30 11.53
N GLU A 269 7.65 14.36 10.82
CA GLU A 269 8.34 14.32 9.54
C GLU A 269 9.84 14.60 9.75
N ARG A 270 10.70 14.22 8.77
CA ARG A 270 12.15 14.45 8.91
C ARG A 270 12.59 15.86 8.53
N SER A 271 11.71 16.67 7.90
CA SER A 271 12.03 18.01 7.40
C SER A 271 12.24 19.00 8.53
N PRO A 272 13.41 19.65 8.68
CA PRO A 272 13.54 20.85 9.48
C PRO A 272 12.66 21.95 8.91
N ALA A 273 11.99 22.73 9.77
CA ALA A 273 11.16 23.83 9.34
C ALA A 273 12.03 24.98 8.77
N LYS A 274 11.64 25.53 7.61
CA LYS A 274 12.42 26.55 6.90
C LYS A 274 12.46 27.90 7.57
N ASP A 275 11.42 28.25 8.35
CA ASP A 275 11.25 29.55 9.00
C ASP A 275 11.40 29.42 10.52
N SER A 276 12.20 28.46 11.01
CA SER A 276 12.43 28.23 12.43
C SER A 276 13.77 27.58 12.68
N LEU A 277 14.48 28.05 13.66
CA LEU A 277 15.75 27.50 14.15
C LEU A 277 15.54 26.26 15.06
N THR A 278 14.30 26.01 15.53
CA THR A 278 14.03 24.98 16.55
C THR A 278 13.10 23.87 16.08
N ASN A 279 12.29 24.12 15.04
CA ASN A 279 11.19 23.23 14.68
C ASN A 279 11.55 22.23 13.60
N PHE A 280 10.89 21.07 13.66
CA PHE A 280 10.74 20.15 12.55
C PHE A 280 9.28 20.08 12.12
N CYS A 281 9.04 19.78 10.86
CA CYS A 281 7.72 19.55 10.32
C CYS A 281 7.09 18.31 10.97
N MET A 282 5.77 18.33 11.06
CA MET A 282 4.97 17.22 11.58
C MET A 282 3.62 17.20 10.90
N VAL A 283 2.99 16.03 10.90
CA VAL A 283 1.59 15.91 10.53
C VAL A 283 0.72 16.09 11.77
N GLY A 284 -0.06 17.17 11.80
CA GLY A 284 -0.98 17.49 12.89
C GLY A 284 -2.35 16.82 12.74
N ASN A 285 -3.17 16.93 13.77
CA ASN A 285 -4.50 16.28 13.78
C ASN A 285 -5.55 17.00 12.92
N LEU A 286 -5.46 18.32 12.79
CA LEU A 286 -6.54 19.14 12.22
C LEU A 286 -6.15 19.82 10.90
N THR A 287 -4.94 20.31 10.80
CA THR A 287 -4.47 21.08 9.64
C THR A 287 -3.53 20.26 8.73
N GLY A 288 -3.07 19.13 9.24
CA GLY A 288 -2.16 18.22 8.52
C GLY A 288 -0.71 18.69 8.62
N ASP A 289 -0.36 19.72 7.89
CA ASP A 289 1.01 20.22 7.74
C ASP A 289 1.32 21.31 8.77
N GLU A 290 2.13 20.98 9.77
CA GLU A 290 2.50 21.82 10.90
C GLU A 290 3.99 21.69 11.25
N ALA A 291 4.49 22.50 12.20
CA ALA A 291 5.86 22.38 12.71
C ALA A 291 5.91 22.64 14.22
N ILE A 292 6.78 21.90 14.93
CA ILE A 292 6.93 22.00 16.38
C ILE A 292 8.40 21.81 16.76
N ALA A 293 8.78 22.35 17.93
CA ALA A 293 10.16 22.29 18.41
C ALA A 293 10.67 20.84 18.59
N ALA A 294 11.91 20.61 18.20
CA ALA A 294 12.55 19.30 18.10
C ALA A 294 12.57 18.51 19.42
N TYR A 295 12.57 19.16 20.57
CA TYR A 295 12.57 18.51 21.88
C TYR A 295 11.19 17.98 22.32
N ASN A 296 10.10 18.35 21.63
CA ASN A 296 8.78 17.81 21.92
C ASN A 296 8.74 16.32 21.58
N SER A 297 7.90 15.57 22.27
CA SER A 297 7.71 14.14 22.00
C SER A 297 6.45 13.91 21.19
N LEU A 298 6.60 13.48 19.93
CA LEU A 298 5.50 13.11 19.04
C LEU A 298 5.56 11.65 18.61
N GLY A 299 4.52 11.22 17.91
CA GLY A 299 4.45 9.91 17.31
C GLY A 299 5.52 9.68 16.24
N VAL A 300 5.88 8.43 16.06
CA VAL A 300 6.78 7.97 15.01
C VAL A 300 6.02 7.04 14.07
N SER A 301 5.92 7.42 12.80
CA SER A 301 5.39 6.60 11.72
C SER A 301 6.50 6.41 10.69
N PHE A 302 7.46 5.53 11.02
CA PHE A 302 8.60 5.29 10.15
C PHE A 302 8.22 4.53 8.89
N ALA A 303 9.05 4.70 7.86
CA ALA A 303 9.02 3.96 6.61
C ALA A 303 10.33 3.17 6.43
N PHE A 304 10.28 2.18 5.54
CA PHE A 304 11.42 1.37 5.11
C PHE A 304 11.20 0.83 3.70
N CYS A 305 12.29 0.42 3.05
CA CYS A 305 12.23 -0.17 1.72
C CYS A 305 12.69 -1.62 1.73
N VAL A 306 12.10 -2.41 0.85
CA VAL A 306 12.48 -3.78 0.56
C VAL A 306 12.91 -3.90 -0.90
#